data_2abcb4b8c8466f065a7c664421ee55f6
#
_entry.id   2abcb4b8c8466f065a7c664421ee55f6
#
_cell.length_a   1.000
_cell.length_b   1.000
_cell.length_c   1.000
_cell.angle_alpha   90.00
_cell.angle_beta   90.00
_cell.angle_gamma   90.00
#
_symmetry.space_group_name_H-M   'P 1'
#
loop_
_entity.id
_entity.type
_entity.pdbx_description
1 polymer ?
#
loop_
_entity_poly.entity_id
_entity_poly.type
_entity_poly.pdbx_seq_one_letter_code
_entity_poly.pdbx_strand_id
1 'polypeptide(L)'
;MPAGSSAPAVTLTRDFVFVRHGETDWNREKRIQGSKGGPMNAAGHEQAKGLTRVLWEVPIQAVYSSALPRAVETASYVAGPHRVNVTTDPRLNEIHHGDWEGLAESELPDLDLYRRWREDPSSYTLPGAESLAAVRDRAVEAMREIAARHPASDGLVAVVSHQIVLAVLKCHILDRPWSQIRRLALGVASYEVLTTGEGFTPRP
;
A
#
# COMPACT_ATOMS: atom_id res chain seq x y z
N MET A 1 23.15 37.08 24.83
CA MET A 1 22.19 36.26 24.13
C MET A 1 22.88 34.99 23.72
N PRO A 2 22.64 33.82 24.34
CA PRO A 2 23.20 32.58 23.85
C PRO A 2 22.41 32.12 22.65
N ALA A 3 23.13 31.79 21.55
CA ALA A 3 22.57 31.19 20.36
C ALA A 3 22.00 29.82 20.69
N GLY A 4 20.72 29.61 20.38
CA GLY A 4 20.08 28.33 20.51
C GLY A 4 20.73 27.30 19.58
N SER A 5 21.36 26.30 20.16
CA SER A 5 21.81 25.11 19.46
C SER A 5 20.57 24.33 19.02
N SER A 6 20.17 24.48 17.75
CA SER A 6 19.24 23.52 17.15
C SER A 6 19.97 22.20 17.05
N ALA A 7 19.53 21.20 17.83
CA ALA A 7 19.97 19.83 17.65
C ALA A 7 19.75 19.44 16.17
N PRO A 8 20.70 18.72 15.52
CA PRO A 8 20.53 18.27 14.16
C PRO A 8 19.29 17.40 14.09
N ALA A 9 18.38 17.71 13.14
CA ALA A 9 17.24 16.87 12.85
C ALA A 9 17.78 15.46 12.51
N VAL A 10 17.40 14.47 13.31
CA VAL A 10 17.79 13.08 13.04
C VAL A 10 17.13 12.65 11.74
N THR A 11 17.92 12.50 10.72
CA THR A 11 17.52 12.00 9.41
C THR A 11 17.12 10.53 9.54
N LEU A 12 15.84 10.23 9.59
CA LEU A 12 15.33 8.87 9.66
C LEU A 12 15.10 8.33 8.23
N THR A 13 16.16 7.88 7.58
CA THR A 13 16.01 6.99 6.42
C THR A 13 15.51 5.64 6.92
N ARG A 14 14.52 5.06 6.23
CA ARG A 14 13.97 3.78 6.63
C ARG A 14 13.63 2.92 5.43
N ASP A 15 13.88 1.63 5.57
CA ASP A 15 13.49 0.63 4.59
C ASP A 15 12.13 0.03 4.96
N PHE A 16 11.22 0.01 3.99
CA PHE A 16 9.92 -0.62 4.08
C PHE A 16 9.81 -1.77 3.09
N VAL A 17 9.14 -2.84 3.50
CA VAL A 17 8.70 -3.91 2.60
C VAL A 17 7.24 -3.65 2.24
N PHE A 18 6.97 -3.13 1.05
CA PHE A 18 5.62 -2.96 0.54
C PHE A 18 5.12 -4.27 -0.03
N VAL A 19 3.96 -4.72 0.43
CA VAL A 19 3.35 -5.99 0.01
C VAL A 19 1.92 -5.72 -0.44
N ARG A 20 1.57 -6.16 -1.65
CA ARG A 20 0.17 -6.17 -2.09
C ARG A 20 -0.49 -7.46 -1.64
N HIS A 21 -1.76 -7.37 -1.21
CA HIS A 21 -2.56 -8.52 -0.81
C HIS A 21 -2.62 -9.61 -1.88
N GLY A 22 -2.87 -10.87 -1.47
CA GLY A 22 -3.10 -12.03 -2.33
C GLY A 22 -4.43 -11.93 -3.10
N GLU A 23 -4.61 -12.84 -4.07
CA GLU A 23 -5.78 -12.85 -4.94
C GLU A 23 -7.08 -13.04 -4.15
N THR A 24 -8.13 -12.34 -4.59
CA THR A 24 -9.52 -12.50 -4.15
C THR A 24 -10.37 -12.98 -5.33
N ASP A 25 -11.61 -13.46 -5.07
CA ASP A 25 -12.53 -13.79 -6.14
C ASP A 25 -12.81 -12.60 -7.05
N TRP A 26 -12.94 -11.40 -6.49
CA TRP A 26 -13.13 -10.18 -7.28
C TRP A 26 -11.95 -9.82 -8.18
N ASN A 27 -10.71 -10.17 -7.81
CA ASN A 27 -9.58 -10.06 -8.73
C ASN A 27 -9.76 -10.98 -9.93
N ARG A 28 -10.13 -12.24 -9.70
CA ARG A 28 -10.36 -13.25 -10.74
C ARG A 28 -11.53 -12.88 -11.65
N GLU A 29 -12.60 -12.36 -11.07
CA GLU A 29 -13.81 -11.93 -11.77
C GLU A 29 -13.67 -10.56 -12.44
N LYS A 30 -12.54 -9.88 -12.28
CA LYS A 30 -12.30 -8.51 -12.76
C LYS A 30 -13.34 -7.51 -12.27
N ARG A 31 -13.78 -7.66 -11.01
CA ARG A 31 -14.64 -6.67 -10.33
C ARG A 31 -13.81 -5.59 -9.67
N ILE A 32 -14.35 -4.38 -9.67
CA ILE A 32 -13.75 -3.24 -8.96
C ILE A 32 -13.93 -3.46 -7.46
N GLN A 33 -12.81 -3.56 -6.72
CA GLN A 33 -12.88 -3.83 -5.28
C GLN A 33 -12.95 -2.56 -4.44
N GLY A 34 -11.96 -1.70 -4.60
CA GLY A 34 -11.84 -0.51 -3.76
C GLY A 34 -11.85 -0.83 -2.27
N SER A 35 -12.64 -0.10 -1.51
CA SER A 35 -12.82 -0.28 -0.08
C SER A 35 -13.70 -1.50 0.28
N LYS A 36 -14.42 -2.06 -0.68
CA LYS A 36 -15.19 -3.30 -0.53
C LYS A 36 -14.34 -4.52 -0.93
N GLY A 37 -14.99 -5.61 -1.23
CA GLY A 37 -14.36 -6.88 -1.56
C GLY A 37 -14.17 -7.76 -0.34
N GLY A 38 -13.97 -9.04 -0.62
CA GLY A 38 -13.90 -10.09 0.39
C GLY A 38 -12.47 -10.43 0.83
N PRO A 39 -12.34 -11.57 1.53
CA PRO A 39 -11.09 -12.18 1.90
C PRO A 39 -10.32 -12.69 0.67
N MET A 40 -9.12 -13.24 0.88
CA MET A 40 -8.41 -13.97 -0.15
C MET A 40 -9.18 -15.24 -0.56
N ASN A 41 -9.04 -15.63 -1.84
CA ASN A 41 -9.47 -16.95 -2.29
C ASN A 41 -8.36 -18.00 -2.08
N ALA A 42 -8.60 -19.24 -2.45
CA ALA A 42 -7.64 -20.32 -2.28
C ALA A 42 -6.30 -20.04 -2.99
N ALA A 43 -6.33 -19.43 -4.18
CA ALA A 43 -5.12 -19.02 -4.89
C ALA A 43 -4.35 -17.92 -4.14
N GLY A 44 -5.05 -16.94 -3.57
CA GLY A 44 -4.46 -15.89 -2.74
C GLY A 44 -3.74 -16.43 -1.51
N HIS A 45 -4.32 -17.45 -0.84
CA HIS A 45 -3.65 -18.11 0.28
C HIS A 45 -2.38 -18.85 -0.16
N GLU A 46 -2.38 -19.55 -1.30
CA GLU A 46 -1.16 -20.18 -1.82
C GLU A 46 -0.09 -19.15 -2.21
N GLN A 47 -0.50 -18.03 -2.82
CA GLN A 47 0.39 -16.91 -3.11
C GLN A 47 1.01 -16.32 -1.83
N ALA A 48 0.21 -16.14 -0.78
CA ALA A 48 0.68 -15.62 0.50
C ALA A 48 1.65 -16.58 1.22
N LYS A 49 1.48 -17.90 1.09
CA LYS A 49 2.49 -18.87 1.51
C LYS A 49 3.81 -18.71 0.74
N GLY A 50 3.74 -18.31 -0.52
CA GLY A 50 4.92 -17.94 -1.29
C GLY A 50 5.66 -16.74 -0.68
N LEU A 51 4.93 -15.69 -0.28
CA LEU A 51 5.51 -14.53 0.42
C LEU A 51 6.21 -14.94 1.72
N THR A 52 5.62 -15.83 2.51
CA THR A 52 6.25 -16.39 3.72
C THR A 52 7.65 -16.92 3.43
N ARG A 53 7.81 -17.68 2.33
CA ARG A 53 9.10 -18.30 1.98
C ARG A 53 10.17 -17.28 1.56
N VAL A 54 9.78 -16.29 0.75
CA VAL A 54 10.74 -15.30 0.20
C VAL A 54 11.08 -14.21 1.21
N LEU A 55 10.20 -13.94 2.18
CA LEU A 55 10.43 -12.93 3.22
C LEU A 55 11.00 -13.52 4.52
N TRP A 56 11.20 -14.84 4.60
CA TRP A 56 11.69 -15.53 5.80
C TRP A 56 12.99 -14.93 6.36
N GLU A 57 13.96 -14.63 5.48
CA GLU A 57 15.28 -14.12 5.87
C GLU A 57 15.33 -12.59 5.93
N VAL A 58 14.27 -11.90 5.52
CA VAL A 58 14.20 -10.43 5.61
C VAL A 58 13.98 -10.04 7.06
N PRO A 59 14.81 -9.16 7.67
CA PRO A 59 14.70 -8.82 9.08
C PRO A 59 13.49 -7.89 9.35
N ILE A 60 12.28 -8.43 9.28
CA ILE A 60 11.03 -7.69 9.53
C ILE A 60 10.78 -7.61 11.04
N GLN A 61 10.79 -6.40 11.59
CA GLN A 61 10.54 -6.13 13.01
C GLN A 61 9.08 -5.80 13.33
N ALA A 62 8.31 -5.35 12.34
CA ALA A 62 6.90 -4.98 12.52
C ALA A 62 6.12 -5.17 11.21
N VAL A 63 4.84 -5.51 11.32
CA VAL A 63 3.92 -5.67 10.18
C VAL A 63 2.69 -4.80 10.40
N TYR A 64 2.49 -3.86 9.49
CA TYR A 64 1.30 -3.03 9.40
C TYR A 64 0.44 -3.47 8.21
N SER A 65 -0.85 -3.35 8.34
CA SER A 65 -1.79 -3.75 7.29
C SER A 65 -2.94 -2.76 7.16
N SER A 66 -3.43 -2.61 5.94
CA SER A 66 -4.81 -2.17 5.73
C SER A 66 -5.77 -2.99 6.59
N ALA A 67 -6.88 -2.38 7.01
CA ALA A 67 -7.91 -3.07 7.79
C ALA A 67 -8.82 -3.99 6.94
N LEU A 68 -8.66 -4.02 5.61
CA LEU A 68 -9.48 -4.85 4.73
C LEU A 68 -9.07 -6.33 4.81
N PRO A 69 -10.04 -7.28 4.85
CA PRO A 69 -9.78 -8.69 5.14
C PRO A 69 -8.65 -9.31 4.34
N ARG A 70 -8.62 -9.14 3.01
CA ARG A 70 -7.58 -9.67 2.11
C ARG A 70 -6.17 -9.22 2.47
N ALA A 71 -6.03 -7.98 2.98
CA ALA A 71 -4.73 -7.45 3.40
C ALA A 71 -4.33 -8.00 4.77
N VAL A 72 -5.27 -8.09 5.73
CA VAL A 72 -5.03 -8.65 7.06
C VAL A 72 -4.62 -10.11 6.96
N GLU A 73 -5.32 -10.90 6.14
CA GLU A 73 -4.97 -12.30 5.90
C GLU A 73 -3.57 -12.44 5.30
N THR A 74 -3.25 -11.62 4.27
CA THR A 74 -1.90 -11.61 3.68
C THR A 74 -0.85 -11.22 4.71
N ALA A 75 -1.12 -10.21 5.52
CA ALA A 75 -0.21 -9.74 6.57
C ALA A 75 0.09 -10.81 7.61
N SER A 76 -0.87 -11.69 7.92
CA SER A 76 -0.68 -12.81 8.84
C SER A 76 0.37 -13.81 8.32
N TYR A 77 0.42 -14.04 7.01
CA TYR A 77 1.46 -14.86 6.38
C TYR A 77 2.83 -14.20 6.40
N VAL A 78 2.87 -12.88 6.27
CA VAL A 78 4.13 -12.10 6.37
C VAL A 78 4.64 -12.05 7.80
N ALA A 79 3.75 -11.86 8.78
CA ALA A 79 4.10 -11.71 10.19
C ALA A 79 4.53 -13.03 10.87
N GLY A 80 3.91 -14.15 10.47
CA GLY A 80 4.08 -15.46 11.11
C GLY A 80 5.55 -15.89 11.28
N PRO A 81 6.40 -15.88 10.24
CA PRO A 81 7.81 -16.26 10.34
C PRO A 81 8.61 -15.42 11.33
N HIS A 82 8.28 -14.15 11.45
CA HIS A 82 8.98 -13.18 12.28
C HIS A 82 8.46 -13.12 13.72
N ARG A 83 7.36 -13.83 14.02
CA ARG A 83 6.71 -13.87 15.34
C ARG A 83 6.30 -12.47 15.83
N VAL A 84 5.88 -11.59 14.91
CA VAL A 84 5.38 -10.26 15.22
C VAL A 84 3.86 -10.19 15.02
N ASN A 85 3.22 -9.28 15.71
CA ASN A 85 1.79 -9.05 15.55
C ASN A 85 1.51 -8.17 14.31
N VAL A 86 0.35 -8.36 13.70
CA VAL A 86 -0.18 -7.48 12.67
C VAL A 86 -0.90 -6.31 13.32
N THR A 87 -0.48 -5.08 12.99
CA THR A 87 -1.17 -3.86 13.40
C THR A 87 -1.95 -3.32 12.20
N THR A 88 -3.27 -3.17 12.34
CA THR A 88 -4.11 -2.63 11.26
C THR A 88 -4.22 -1.11 11.34
N ASP A 89 -4.21 -0.45 10.17
CA ASP A 89 -4.44 0.98 10.03
C ASP A 89 -5.39 1.24 8.84
N PRO A 90 -6.62 1.76 9.08
CA PRO A 90 -7.56 2.05 8.01
C PRO A 90 -7.07 3.09 6.99
N ARG A 91 -6.09 3.92 7.33
CA ARG A 91 -5.47 4.88 6.40
C ARG A 91 -4.68 4.18 5.28
N LEU A 92 -4.39 2.88 5.44
CA LEU A 92 -3.77 2.02 4.43
C LEU A 92 -4.79 1.25 3.56
N ASN A 93 -6.11 1.46 3.77
CA ASN A 93 -7.15 0.83 2.96
C ASN A 93 -7.07 1.27 1.49
N GLU A 94 -7.54 0.41 0.56
CA GLU A 94 -7.58 0.75 -0.87
C GLU A 94 -8.42 2.02 -1.12
N ILE A 95 -8.13 2.68 -2.22
CA ILE A 95 -8.93 3.80 -2.70
C ILE A 95 -10.40 3.40 -2.79
N HIS A 96 -11.30 4.28 -2.33
CA HIS A 96 -12.73 4.11 -2.55
C HIS A 96 -13.07 4.42 -4.00
N HIS A 97 -13.62 3.44 -4.72
CA HIS A 97 -13.98 3.60 -6.14
C HIS A 97 -15.43 4.08 -6.36
N GLY A 98 -16.08 4.60 -5.33
CA GLY A 98 -17.41 5.16 -5.42
C GLY A 98 -18.47 4.11 -5.75
N ASP A 99 -19.43 4.51 -6.59
CA ASP A 99 -20.58 3.71 -6.94
C ASP A 99 -20.23 2.47 -7.80
N TRP A 100 -19.00 2.39 -8.27
CA TRP A 100 -18.56 1.29 -9.14
C TRP A 100 -17.98 0.10 -8.38
N GLU A 101 -17.84 0.20 -7.06
CA GLU A 101 -17.36 -0.92 -6.25
C GLU A 101 -18.31 -2.11 -6.26
N GLY A 102 -17.79 -3.25 -6.64
CA GLY A 102 -18.52 -4.52 -6.78
C GLY A 102 -18.97 -4.80 -8.20
N LEU A 103 -18.94 -3.80 -9.11
CA LEU A 103 -19.29 -4.02 -10.51
C LEU A 103 -18.17 -4.74 -11.26
N ALA A 104 -18.53 -5.69 -12.12
CA ALA A 104 -17.62 -6.22 -13.11
C ALA A 104 -17.40 -5.20 -14.24
N GLU A 105 -16.29 -5.32 -14.98
CA GLU A 105 -16.02 -4.42 -16.11
C GLU A 105 -17.16 -4.39 -17.13
N SER A 106 -17.88 -5.50 -17.34
CA SER A 106 -19.02 -5.60 -18.23
C SER A 106 -20.31 -4.93 -17.72
N GLU A 107 -20.35 -4.60 -16.43
CA GLU A 107 -21.51 -4.00 -15.76
C GLU A 107 -21.34 -2.48 -15.57
N LEU A 108 -20.19 -1.92 -15.99
CA LEU A 108 -19.89 -0.51 -15.78
C LEU A 108 -20.75 0.39 -16.65
N PRO A 109 -21.32 1.48 -16.09
CA PRO A 109 -22.14 2.42 -16.83
C PRO A 109 -21.33 3.23 -17.87
N ASP A 110 -20.04 3.42 -17.64
CA ASP A 110 -19.11 4.07 -18.57
C ASP A 110 -17.77 3.33 -18.57
N LEU A 111 -17.68 2.32 -19.43
CA LEU A 111 -16.48 1.51 -19.58
C LEU A 111 -15.29 2.32 -20.15
N ASP A 112 -15.55 3.32 -20.99
CA ASP A 112 -14.48 4.14 -21.57
C ASP A 112 -13.86 5.07 -20.51
N LEU A 113 -14.67 5.66 -19.63
CA LEU A 113 -14.18 6.42 -18.49
C LEU A 113 -13.31 5.52 -17.59
N TYR A 114 -13.74 4.29 -17.31
CA TYR A 114 -12.96 3.34 -16.51
C TYR A 114 -11.62 2.97 -17.16
N ARG A 115 -11.61 2.73 -18.47
CA ARG A 115 -10.38 2.44 -19.22
C ARG A 115 -9.41 3.62 -19.17
N ARG A 116 -9.88 4.84 -19.40
CA ARG A 116 -9.07 6.06 -19.29
C ARG A 116 -8.53 6.25 -17.88
N TRP A 117 -9.37 6.05 -16.86
CA TRP A 117 -8.92 6.08 -15.46
C TRP A 117 -7.87 5.00 -15.19
N ARG A 118 -8.05 3.80 -15.72
CA ARG A 118 -7.03 2.74 -15.57
C ARG A 118 -5.71 3.10 -16.24
N GLU A 119 -5.73 3.78 -17.36
CA GLU A 119 -4.52 4.23 -18.07
C GLU A 119 -3.83 5.37 -17.32
N ASP A 120 -4.59 6.37 -16.92
CA ASP A 120 -4.10 7.54 -16.18
C ASP A 120 -5.08 7.95 -15.06
N PRO A 121 -4.94 7.38 -13.86
CA PRO A 121 -5.79 7.73 -12.71
C PRO A 121 -5.64 9.19 -12.27
N SER A 122 -4.60 9.90 -12.72
CA SER A 122 -4.38 11.31 -12.35
C SER A 122 -5.25 12.28 -13.12
N SER A 123 -5.69 11.91 -14.32
CA SER A 123 -6.45 12.77 -15.24
C SER A 123 -7.96 12.54 -15.19
N TYR A 124 -8.42 11.47 -14.55
CA TYR A 124 -9.83 11.09 -14.50
C TYR A 124 -10.27 10.75 -13.08
N THR A 125 -11.51 11.08 -12.76
CA THR A 125 -12.14 10.72 -11.48
C THR A 125 -13.39 9.88 -11.73
N LEU A 126 -13.53 8.77 -11.03
CA LEU A 126 -14.74 7.94 -11.07
C LEU A 126 -15.83 8.58 -10.19
N PRO A 127 -17.13 8.42 -10.55
CA PRO A 127 -18.23 8.96 -9.76
C PRO A 127 -18.20 8.48 -8.30
N GLY A 128 -18.30 9.40 -7.36
CA GLY A 128 -18.28 9.10 -5.92
C GLY A 128 -16.95 8.55 -5.37
N ALA A 129 -15.89 8.49 -6.19
CA ALA A 129 -14.62 7.95 -5.77
C ALA A 129 -13.80 8.92 -4.91
N GLU A 130 -12.92 8.35 -4.08
CA GLU A 130 -11.87 9.07 -3.38
C GLU A 130 -10.84 9.64 -4.38
N SER A 131 -10.31 10.84 -4.12
CA SER A 131 -9.26 11.40 -4.95
C SER A 131 -7.88 10.79 -4.62
N LEU A 132 -6.97 10.76 -5.61
CA LEU A 132 -5.59 10.34 -5.36
C LEU A 132 -4.88 11.21 -4.32
N ALA A 133 -5.23 12.50 -4.23
CA ALA A 133 -4.70 13.40 -3.22
C ALA A 133 -5.12 12.96 -1.81
N ALA A 134 -6.40 12.61 -1.61
CA ALA A 134 -6.89 12.11 -0.32
C ALA A 134 -6.21 10.78 0.04
N VAL A 135 -6.05 9.86 -0.91
CA VAL A 135 -5.30 8.61 -0.72
C VAL A 135 -3.87 8.88 -0.27
N ARG A 136 -3.16 9.80 -0.97
CA ARG A 136 -1.81 10.19 -0.60
C ARG A 136 -1.76 10.72 0.82
N ASP A 137 -2.62 11.67 1.15
CA ASP A 137 -2.55 12.40 2.41
C ASP A 137 -2.74 11.44 3.60
N ARG A 138 -3.77 10.58 3.57
CA ARG A 138 -3.99 9.58 4.63
C ARG A 138 -2.89 8.54 4.71
N ALA A 139 -2.42 8.04 3.56
CA ALA A 139 -1.41 6.99 3.54
C ALA A 139 -0.03 7.49 3.98
N VAL A 140 0.38 8.69 3.53
CA VAL A 140 1.64 9.33 3.95
C VAL A 140 1.62 9.65 5.45
N GLU A 141 0.50 10.12 5.99
CA GLU A 141 0.35 10.34 7.43
C GLU A 141 0.57 9.05 8.22
N ALA A 142 -0.09 7.94 7.82
CA ALA A 142 0.11 6.62 8.43
C ALA A 142 1.59 6.21 8.38
N MET A 143 2.24 6.35 7.22
CA MET A 143 3.64 5.96 7.05
C MET A 143 4.61 6.80 7.90
N ARG A 144 4.34 8.11 8.07
CA ARG A 144 5.14 8.97 8.97
C ARG A 144 5.06 8.50 10.41
N GLU A 145 3.87 8.19 10.91
CA GLU A 145 3.70 7.67 12.27
C GLU A 145 4.37 6.29 12.45
N ILE A 146 4.24 5.41 11.45
CA ILE A 146 4.90 4.10 11.47
C ILE A 146 6.41 4.29 11.51
N ALA A 147 6.98 5.15 10.66
CA ALA A 147 8.41 5.43 10.65
C ALA A 147 8.91 5.98 11.99
N ALA A 148 8.14 6.87 12.63
CA ALA A 148 8.49 7.45 13.92
C ALA A 148 8.50 6.43 15.07
N ARG A 149 7.70 5.36 14.99
CA ARG A 149 7.61 4.31 16.02
C ARG A 149 8.72 3.26 15.94
N HIS A 150 9.36 3.13 14.79
CA HIS A 150 10.31 2.05 14.52
C HIS A 150 11.65 2.61 14.05
N PRO A 151 12.70 2.64 14.89
CA PRO A 151 14.04 3.05 14.49
C PRO A 151 14.59 2.17 13.36
N ALA A 152 15.32 2.77 12.43
CA ALA A 152 15.88 2.04 11.27
C ALA A 152 16.89 0.95 11.68
N SER A 153 17.51 1.09 12.86
CA SER A 153 18.45 0.13 13.42
C SER A 153 17.87 -1.24 13.72
N ASP A 154 16.55 -1.34 13.90
CA ASP A 154 15.91 -2.54 14.42
C ASP A 154 15.43 -3.51 13.31
N GLY A 155 15.56 -3.13 12.04
CA GLY A 155 15.15 -3.91 10.88
C GLY A 155 14.10 -3.20 10.02
N LEU A 156 13.45 -3.93 9.10
CA LEU A 156 12.47 -3.40 8.17
C LEU A 156 11.05 -3.43 8.75
N VAL A 157 10.19 -2.57 8.23
CA VAL A 157 8.75 -2.62 8.51
C VAL A 157 8.01 -3.06 7.26
N ALA A 158 7.23 -4.13 7.36
CA ALA A 158 6.35 -4.54 6.27
C ALA A 158 5.02 -3.78 6.32
N VAL A 159 4.56 -3.33 5.17
CA VAL A 159 3.27 -2.65 4.98
C VAL A 159 2.47 -3.41 3.93
N VAL A 160 1.42 -4.08 4.38
CA VAL A 160 0.52 -4.85 3.51
C VAL A 160 -0.69 -4.00 3.15
N SER A 161 -0.84 -3.72 1.86
CA SER A 161 -1.89 -2.84 1.37
C SER A 161 -2.33 -3.23 -0.05
N HIS A 162 -2.68 -2.27 -0.87
CA HIS A 162 -3.40 -2.45 -2.11
C HIS A 162 -2.70 -1.76 -3.28
N GLN A 163 -3.21 -2.01 -4.48
CA GLN A 163 -2.56 -1.59 -5.71
C GLN A 163 -2.37 -0.08 -5.82
N ILE A 164 -3.44 0.69 -5.62
CA ILE A 164 -3.39 2.15 -5.81
C ILE A 164 -2.67 2.81 -4.64
N VAL A 165 -2.96 2.42 -3.40
CA VAL A 165 -2.32 3.01 -2.22
C VAL A 165 -0.80 2.84 -2.25
N LEU A 166 -0.32 1.61 -2.53
CA LEU A 166 1.12 1.36 -2.63
C LEU A 166 1.76 2.13 -3.79
N ALA A 167 1.09 2.21 -4.94
CA ALA A 167 1.60 2.96 -6.08
C ALA A 167 1.63 4.48 -5.82
N VAL A 168 0.63 5.04 -5.14
CA VAL A 168 0.61 6.45 -4.71
C VAL A 168 1.73 6.74 -3.71
N LEU A 169 1.94 5.86 -2.72
CA LEU A 169 3.07 5.97 -1.79
C LEU A 169 4.41 5.91 -2.53
N LYS A 170 4.56 5.03 -3.50
CA LYS A 170 5.78 4.93 -4.32
C LYS A 170 5.99 6.19 -5.16
N CYS A 171 4.94 6.76 -5.76
CA CYS A 171 5.04 8.05 -6.44
C CYS A 171 5.55 9.14 -5.49
N HIS A 172 5.03 9.18 -4.26
CA HIS A 172 5.45 10.16 -3.26
C HIS A 172 6.91 9.96 -2.81
N ILE A 173 7.31 8.72 -2.50
CA ILE A 173 8.67 8.39 -2.03
C ILE A 173 9.73 8.63 -3.10
N LEU A 174 9.41 8.32 -4.36
CA LEU A 174 10.33 8.36 -5.49
C LEU A 174 10.26 9.70 -6.26
N ASP A 175 9.47 10.65 -5.79
CA ASP A 175 9.18 11.91 -6.48
C ASP A 175 8.76 11.70 -7.95
N ARG A 176 7.75 10.86 -8.15
CA ARG A 176 7.21 10.52 -9.46
C ARG A 176 5.81 11.10 -9.67
N PRO A 177 5.49 11.56 -10.88
CA PRO A 177 4.14 12.04 -11.18
C PRO A 177 3.13 10.87 -11.13
N TRP A 178 1.89 11.18 -10.79
CA TRP A 178 0.81 10.19 -10.68
C TRP A 178 0.48 9.47 -11.98
N SER A 179 0.82 10.03 -13.13
CA SER A 179 0.76 9.32 -14.42
C SER A 179 1.59 8.04 -14.46
N GLN A 180 2.54 7.86 -13.50
CA GLN A 180 3.33 6.64 -13.37
C GLN A 180 2.72 5.58 -12.43
N ILE A 181 1.57 5.83 -11.80
CA ILE A 181 0.92 4.89 -10.86
C ILE A 181 0.83 3.47 -11.44
N ARG A 182 0.45 3.35 -12.71
CA ARG A 182 0.34 2.03 -13.38
C ARG A 182 1.67 1.29 -13.48
N ARG A 183 2.76 2.01 -13.75
CA ARG A 183 4.10 1.42 -13.84
C ARG A 183 4.64 1.00 -12.48
N LEU A 184 4.25 1.71 -11.43
CA LEU A 184 4.70 1.48 -10.07
C LEU A 184 3.79 0.50 -9.29
N ALA A 185 2.66 0.09 -9.89
CA ALA A 185 1.71 -0.81 -9.25
C ALA A 185 2.29 -2.22 -9.07
N LEU A 186 2.12 -2.78 -7.88
CA LEU A 186 2.50 -4.16 -7.58
C LEU A 186 1.43 -5.15 -8.07
N GLY A 187 1.84 -6.32 -8.53
CA GLY A 187 0.97 -7.47 -8.74
C GLY A 187 0.39 -8.02 -7.44
N VAL A 188 -0.66 -8.86 -7.49
CA VAL A 188 -1.18 -9.56 -6.31
C VAL A 188 -0.08 -10.41 -5.67
N ALA A 189 -0.02 -10.43 -4.34
CA ALA A 189 1.01 -11.12 -3.57
C ALA A 189 2.45 -10.84 -4.03
N SER A 190 2.70 -9.64 -4.54
CA SER A 190 4.06 -9.16 -4.85
C SER A 190 4.54 -8.21 -3.77
N TYR A 191 5.86 -8.13 -3.62
CA TYR A 191 6.49 -7.21 -2.67
C TYR A 191 7.63 -6.43 -3.32
N GLU A 192 8.01 -5.33 -2.69
CA GLU A 192 9.15 -4.50 -3.06
C GLU A 192 9.74 -3.87 -1.80
N VAL A 193 11.06 -3.80 -1.73
CA VAL A 193 11.76 -3.09 -0.64
C VAL A 193 12.08 -1.68 -1.14
N LEU A 194 11.66 -0.68 -0.37
CA LEU A 194 11.87 0.73 -0.69
C LEU A 194 12.51 1.45 0.48
N THR A 195 13.59 2.18 0.19
CA THR A 195 14.23 3.08 1.15
C THR A 195 13.56 4.45 1.06
N THR A 196 13.07 4.97 2.17
CA THR A 196 12.50 6.32 2.25
C THR A 196 13.57 7.33 2.67
N GLY A 197 13.46 8.55 2.14
CA GLY A 197 14.24 9.69 2.62
C GLY A 197 13.74 10.22 3.97
N GLU A 198 14.33 11.34 4.43
CA GLU A 198 13.97 12.03 5.68
C GLU A 198 12.48 12.29 5.80
N GLY A 199 11.88 11.85 6.89
CA GLY A 199 10.51 12.18 7.27
C GLY A 199 9.44 11.80 6.25
N PHE A 200 9.72 10.80 5.39
CA PHE A 200 8.82 10.42 4.31
C PHE A 200 8.63 11.51 3.24
N THR A 201 9.61 12.40 3.11
CA THR A 201 9.69 13.35 1.99
C THR A 201 10.43 12.73 0.81
N PRO A 202 10.13 13.12 -0.44
CA PRO A 202 10.94 12.75 -1.59
C PRO A 202 12.41 13.12 -1.33
N ARG A 203 13.35 12.30 -1.79
CA ARG A 203 14.76 12.68 -1.79
C ARG A 203 14.94 13.86 -2.75
N PRO A 204 15.76 14.89 -2.40
CA PRO A 204 16.10 15.96 -3.31
C PRO A 204 16.85 15.46 -4.56
#